data_fbdf503371469666be08943b4de32253
#
_entry.id   fbdf503371469666be08943b4de32253
#
_cell.length_a   1.000
_cell.length_b   1.000
_cell.length_c   1.000
_cell.angle_alpha   90.00
_cell.angle_beta   90.00
_cell.angle_gamma   90.00
#
_symmetry.space_group_name_H-M   'P 1'
#
loop_
_entity.id
_entity.type
_entity.pdbx_description
1 polymer ?
#
loop_
_entity_poly.entity_id
_entity_poly.type
_entity_poly.pdbx_seq_one_letter_code
_entity_poly.pdbx_strand_id
1 'polypeptide(L)'
;MRNKRIVIIGTRTWELTSIHMEYFVKNNANIVGILESPTEGITTTTSGGSSSKPINEVAEELNIPIICGKPKGEGVMDQVRAWKPDIVVVIGYQFFLPDEFLNIAPMGVVNFHTSLLPRHCGRHPGFWTIWYGDEQSGMCVHFMDSGLDTGEIAYKSYVPVENGDTVDTLYDRIWKNDEPIIKQLLDDIESDSVPRTPQDKSEYTYNYVPHESDFEFDFRQRAQLLVNRHLVKPNKSYIVLNGTQYPVAACTAIDEPTTSRNFKLNTPYNHKGNLVYMTPNQWLQVDELIVNDQPSAAFAIAQKELGEIATI
;
A
#
# COMPACT_ATOMS: atom_id res chain seq x y z
N MET A 1 24.81 12.17 -20.94
CA MET A 1 23.35 12.44 -21.08
C MET A 1 22.74 11.15 -21.54
N ARG A 2 21.67 10.71 -20.93
CA ARG A 2 20.98 9.46 -21.33
C ARG A 2 20.27 9.69 -22.66
N ASN A 3 20.24 8.68 -23.54
CA ASN A 3 19.67 8.78 -24.88
C ASN A 3 18.32 8.13 -25.02
N LYS A 4 18.08 7.05 -24.27
CA LYS A 4 16.82 6.31 -24.32
C LYS A 4 15.66 7.18 -23.85
N ARG A 5 14.60 7.19 -24.63
CA ARG A 5 13.42 8.04 -24.47
C ARG A 5 12.41 7.38 -23.53
N ILE A 6 12.15 8.04 -22.43
CA ILE A 6 11.27 7.52 -21.37
C ILE A 6 9.96 8.32 -21.35
N VAL A 7 8.84 7.63 -21.38
CA VAL A 7 7.55 8.21 -21.03
C VAL A 7 7.17 7.75 -19.62
N ILE A 8 6.78 8.70 -18.77
CA ILE A 8 6.31 8.41 -17.41
C ILE A 8 4.78 8.48 -17.39
N ILE A 9 4.15 7.51 -16.74
CA ILE A 9 2.73 7.50 -16.42
C ILE A 9 2.58 7.57 -14.91
N GLY A 10 1.79 8.53 -14.42
CA GLY A 10 1.61 8.70 -12.97
C GLY A 10 0.39 9.52 -12.60
N THR A 11 0.22 9.74 -11.31
CA THR A 11 -0.90 10.49 -10.76
C THR A 11 -0.39 11.75 -10.04
N ARG A 12 -0.89 12.92 -10.43
CA ARG A 12 -0.45 14.24 -9.91
C ARG A 12 -0.38 14.32 -8.39
N THR A 13 -1.39 13.79 -7.74
CA THR A 13 -1.61 13.94 -6.30
C THR A 13 -0.97 12.82 -5.47
N TRP A 14 -0.26 11.90 -6.10
CA TRP A 14 0.35 10.78 -5.39
C TRP A 14 1.82 11.04 -5.09
N GLU A 15 2.14 10.96 -3.81
CA GLU A 15 3.51 11.11 -3.32
C GLU A 15 4.46 10.11 -3.97
N LEU A 16 4.04 8.86 -4.15
CA LEU A 16 4.77 7.84 -4.93
C LEU A 16 5.25 8.39 -6.28
N THR A 17 4.34 9.00 -7.06
CA THR A 17 4.68 9.54 -8.38
C THR A 17 5.68 10.69 -8.27
N SER A 18 5.45 11.61 -7.32
CA SER A 18 6.26 12.83 -7.15
C SER A 18 7.69 12.51 -6.71
N ILE A 19 7.87 11.67 -5.70
CA ILE A 19 9.20 11.26 -5.19
C ILE A 19 9.99 10.55 -6.29
N HIS A 20 9.37 9.59 -6.98
CA HIS A 20 10.06 8.84 -8.03
C HIS A 20 10.40 9.74 -9.23
N MET A 21 9.51 10.67 -9.59
CA MET A 21 9.80 11.66 -10.62
C MET A 21 11.05 12.48 -10.29
N GLU A 22 11.22 12.92 -9.03
CA GLU A 22 12.45 13.61 -8.59
C GLU A 22 13.69 12.74 -8.76
N TYR A 23 13.61 11.43 -8.45
CA TYR A 23 14.74 10.52 -8.66
C TYR A 23 15.09 10.31 -10.14
N PHE A 24 14.08 10.20 -11.01
CA PHE A 24 14.32 10.13 -12.46
C PHE A 24 15.02 11.39 -12.96
N VAL A 25 14.58 12.57 -12.56
CA VAL A 25 15.19 13.86 -12.94
C VAL A 25 16.61 13.97 -12.39
N LYS A 26 16.81 13.68 -11.10
CA LYS A 26 18.12 13.72 -10.43
C LYS A 26 19.16 12.82 -11.12
N ASN A 27 18.72 11.68 -11.64
CA ASN A 27 19.57 10.71 -12.33
C ASN A 27 19.61 10.94 -13.85
N ASN A 28 19.24 12.14 -14.32
CA ASN A 28 19.33 12.59 -15.71
C ASN A 28 18.57 11.72 -16.71
N ALA A 29 17.37 11.23 -16.34
CA ALA A 29 16.50 10.51 -17.25
C ALA A 29 16.07 11.39 -18.43
N ASN A 30 16.07 10.84 -19.65
CA ASN A 30 15.55 11.51 -20.83
C ASN A 30 14.03 11.33 -20.93
N ILE A 31 13.29 12.11 -20.14
CA ILE A 31 11.82 12.05 -20.07
C ILE A 31 11.27 12.87 -21.24
N VAL A 32 10.61 12.21 -22.18
CA VAL A 32 10.10 12.82 -23.42
C VAL A 32 8.61 13.11 -23.41
N GLY A 33 7.89 12.68 -22.37
CA GLY A 33 6.48 12.96 -22.17
C GLY A 33 5.95 12.33 -20.89
N ILE A 34 4.85 12.90 -20.39
CA ILE A 34 4.14 12.42 -19.21
C ILE A 34 2.68 12.20 -19.57
N LEU A 35 2.16 11.00 -19.24
CA LEU A 35 0.72 10.72 -19.23
C LEU A 35 0.24 10.77 -17.78
N GLU A 36 -0.52 11.82 -17.48
CA GLU A 36 -1.12 11.99 -16.18
C GLU A 36 -2.46 11.26 -16.06
N SER A 37 -2.65 10.56 -14.96
CA SER A 37 -3.93 9.93 -14.62
C SER A 37 -5.00 10.98 -14.31
N PRO A 38 -6.24 10.84 -14.85
CA PRO A 38 -7.37 11.59 -14.35
C PRO A 38 -7.57 11.33 -12.85
N THR A 39 -7.88 12.37 -12.08
CA THR A 39 -8.00 12.30 -10.60
C THR A 39 -9.38 11.84 -10.12
N GLU A 40 -10.38 11.81 -10.98
CA GLU A 40 -11.73 11.36 -10.63
C GLU A 40 -11.76 9.87 -10.28
N GLY A 41 -12.31 9.55 -9.10
CA GLY A 41 -12.47 8.17 -8.62
C GLY A 41 -11.20 7.53 -8.10
N ILE A 42 -10.15 8.30 -7.83
CA ILE A 42 -8.93 7.80 -7.21
C ILE A 42 -9.16 7.52 -5.73
N THR A 43 -8.80 6.29 -5.29
CA THR A 43 -8.77 5.91 -3.88
C THR A 43 -7.32 5.80 -3.42
N THR A 44 -7.01 6.35 -2.24
CA THR A 44 -5.70 6.19 -1.60
C THR A 44 -5.87 5.71 -0.16
N THR A 45 -4.92 4.96 0.33
CA THR A 45 -4.82 4.56 1.74
C THR A 45 -3.89 5.46 2.54
N THR A 46 -3.13 6.33 1.86
CA THR A 46 -2.25 7.31 2.50
C THR A 46 -3.03 8.54 2.95
N SER A 47 -2.63 9.14 4.06
CA SER A 47 -3.21 10.36 4.62
C SER A 47 -2.63 11.64 4.01
N GLY A 48 -1.72 11.53 3.15
CA GLY A 48 -0.70 12.29 2.61
C GLY A 48 -0.79 13.69 2.19
N GLY A 49 0.23 14.45 2.34
CA GLY A 49 0.70 15.58 1.60
C GLY A 49 2.16 15.33 1.24
N SER A 50 2.49 15.33 -0.04
CA SER A 50 3.87 15.17 -0.48
C SER A 50 4.67 16.43 -0.18
N SER A 51 5.90 16.25 0.31
CA SER A 51 6.91 17.31 0.32
C SER A 51 7.53 17.50 -1.07
N SER A 52 7.32 16.56 -1.98
CA SER A 52 7.83 16.55 -3.34
C SER A 52 6.90 17.31 -4.29
N LYS A 53 7.48 17.91 -5.33
CA LYS A 53 6.70 18.68 -6.32
C LYS A 53 5.75 17.77 -7.11
N PRO A 54 4.50 18.19 -7.35
CA PRO A 54 3.60 17.51 -8.27
C PRO A 54 4.21 17.37 -9.67
N ILE A 55 3.92 16.25 -10.35
CA ILE A 55 4.54 15.94 -11.66
C ILE A 55 4.29 16.98 -12.73
N ASN A 56 3.14 17.68 -12.68
CA ASN A 56 2.84 18.76 -13.61
C ASN A 56 3.76 19.99 -13.42
N GLU A 57 4.12 20.32 -12.19
CA GLU A 57 5.06 21.43 -11.91
C GLU A 57 6.48 21.08 -12.39
N VAL A 58 6.92 19.83 -12.16
CA VAL A 58 8.19 19.33 -12.67
C VAL A 58 8.19 19.34 -14.20
N ALA A 59 7.08 18.93 -14.83
CA ALA A 59 6.93 18.96 -16.28
C ALA A 59 7.06 20.38 -16.86
N GLU A 60 6.43 21.37 -16.22
CA GLU A 60 6.50 22.78 -16.60
C GLU A 60 7.93 23.33 -16.47
N GLU A 61 8.58 23.12 -15.33
CA GLU A 61 9.96 23.57 -15.09
C GLU A 61 10.98 23.01 -16.10
N LEU A 62 10.80 21.77 -16.51
CA LEU A 62 11.72 21.07 -17.42
C LEU A 62 11.26 21.11 -18.89
N ASN A 63 10.14 21.78 -19.18
CA ASN A 63 9.52 21.82 -20.51
C ASN A 63 9.22 20.42 -21.07
N ILE A 64 8.79 19.47 -20.22
CA ILE A 64 8.37 18.13 -20.61
C ILE A 64 6.89 18.18 -21.02
N PRO A 65 6.52 17.70 -22.22
CA PRO A 65 5.11 17.64 -22.62
C PRO A 65 4.31 16.70 -21.70
N ILE A 66 3.16 17.18 -21.25
CA ILE A 66 2.24 16.42 -20.38
C ILE A 66 0.84 16.41 -20.95
N ILE A 67 0.18 15.26 -20.91
CA ILE A 67 -1.24 15.12 -21.23
C ILE A 67 -1.95 14.41 -20.07
N CYS A 68 -3.23 14.74 -19.85
CA CYS A 68 -4.06 14.05 -18.86
C CYS A 68 -5.08 13.18 -19.61
N GLY A 69 -5.18 11.89 -19.24
CA GLY A 69 -6.13 11.00 -19.89
C GLY A 69 -5.99 9.53 -19.50
N LYS A 70 -6.95 8.74 -19.99
CA LYS A 70 -6.88 7.28 -19.92
C LYS A 70 -6.25 6.75 -21.21
N PRO A 71 -5.54 5.60 -21.19
CA PRO A 71 -4.90 5.04 -22.39
C PRO A 71 -5.84 4.82 -23.58
N LYS A 72 -7.11 4.50 -23.31
CA LYS A 72 -8.18 4.37 -24.33
C LYS A 72 -8.87 5.70 -24.67
N GLY A 73 -8.43 6.82 -24.08
CA GLY A 73 -8.96 8.15 -24.39
C GLY A 73 -8.59 8.57 -25.82
N GLU A 74 -9.46 9.40 -26.43
CA GLU A 74 -9.25 9.90 -27.77
C GLU A 74 -7.91 10.63 -27.90
N GLY A 75 -7.08 10.24 -28.85
CA GLY A 75 -5.77 10.84 -29.15
C GLY A 75 -4.65 10.54 -28.15
N VAL A 76 -4.92 9.92 -26.99
CA VAL A 76 -3.91 9.67 -25.95
C VAL A 76 -2.81 8.74 -26.45
N MET A 77 -3.18 7.61 -27.07
CA MET A 77 -2.20 6.67 -27.60
C MET A 77 -1.36 7.27 -28.73
N ASP A 78 -1.99 8.05 -29.61
CA ASP A 78 -1.29 8.68 -30.74
C ASP A 78 -0.30 9.72 -30.23
N GLN A 79 -0.64 10.45 -29.18
CA GLN A 79 0.26 11.40 -28.55
C GLN A 79 1.45 10.68 -27.90
N VAL A 80 1.21 9.58 -27.16
CA VAL A 80 2.30 8.78 -26.56
C VAL A 80 3.21 8.19 -27.65
N ARG A 81 2.64 7.69 -28.75
CA ARG A 81 3.43 7.22 -29.90
C ARG A 81 4.25 8.34 -30.55
N ALA A 82 3.70 9.55 -30.63
CA ALA A 82 4.41 10.71 -31.18
C ALA A 82 5.65 11.08 -30.37
N TRP A 83 5.66 10.79 -29.07
CA TRP A 83 6.84 10.94 -28.23
C TRP A 83 7.90 9.87 -28.46
N LYS A 84 7.62 8.82 -29.23
CA LYS A 84 8.56 7.74 -29.62
C LYS A 84 9.33 7.19 -28.40
N PRO A 85 8.67 6.66 -27.38
CA PRO A 85 9.35 6.11 -26.21
C PRO A 85 10.15 4.85 -26.57
N ASP A 86 11.33 4.68 -25.95
CA ASP A 86 12.02 3.40 -25.91
C ASP A 86 11.43 2.49 -24.84
N ILE A 87 10.99 3.08 -23.72
CA ILE A 87 10.31 2.41 -22.60
C ILE A 87 9.27 3.33 -22.00
N VAL A 88 8.22 2.72 -21.43
CA VAL A 88 7.23 3.42 -20.60
C VAL A 88 7.38 2.98 -19.14
N VAL A 89 7.37 3.94 -18.22
CA VAL A 89 7.48 3.70 -16.78
C VAL A 89 6.20 4.16 -16.11
N VAL A 90 5.54 3.24 -15.42
CA VAL A 90 4.29 3.47 -14.68
C VAL A 90 4.59 3.61 -13.19
N ILE A 91 4.13 4.70 -12.58
CA ILE A 91 4.38 5.02 -11.17
C ILE A 91 3.08 5.53 -10.55
N GLY A 92 2.35 4.65 -9.87
CA GLY A 92 1.09 5.05 -9.25
C GLY A 92 0.00 5.40 -10.26
N TYR A 93 -0.46 4.42 -11.01
CA TYR A 93 -1.53 4.55 -12.00
C TYR A 93 -2.62 3.49 -11.76
N GLN A 94 -3.89 3.92 -11.72
CA GLN A 94 -4.99 3.04 -11.30
C GLN A 94 -5.79 2.40 -12.43
N PHE A 95 -5.53 2.79 -13.68
CA PHE A 95 -6.32 2.29 -14.80
C PHE A 95 -5.59 1.15 -15.51
N PHE A 96 -6.36 0.22 -16.05
CA PHE A 96 -5.83 -0.87 -16.84
C PHE A 96 -5.23 -0.38 -18.16
N LEU A 97 -4.03 -0.84 -18.50
CA LEU A 97 -3.39 -0.58 -19.78
C LEU A 97 -3.80 -1.67 -20.78
N PRO A 98 -4.39 -1.32 -21.95
CA PRO A 98 -4.74 -2.31 -22.96
C PRO A 98 -3.49 -2.90 -23.62
N ASP A 99 -3.57 -4.11 -24.16
CA ASP A 99 -2.46 -4.82 -24.82
C ASP A 99 -1.75 -3.97 -25.89
N GLU A 100 -2.51 -3.18 -26.64
CA GLU A 100 -1.93 -2.25 -27.62
C GLU A 100 -1.02 -1.20 -26.97
N PHE A 101 -1.36 -0.74 -25.75
CA PHE A 101 -0.52 0.18 -24.99
C PHE A 101 0.71 -0.50 -24.41
N LEU A 102 0.60 -1.75 -23.99
CA LEU A 102 1.74 -2.53 -23.46
C LEU A 102 2.85 -2.74 -24.52
N ASN A 103 2.47 -2.67 -25.80
CA ASN A 103 3.38 -2.80 -26.94
C ASN A 103 3.77 -1.45 -27.57
N ILE A 104 3.52 -0.31 -26.91
CA ILE A 104 3.72 1.03 -27.47
C ILE A 104 5.21 1.41 -27.57
N ALA A 105 6.04 0.79 -26.74
CA ALA A 105 7.49 1.02 -26.68
C ALA A 105 8.26 -0.29 -26.91
N PRO A 106 9.40 -0.28 -27.64
CA PRO A 106 10.14 -1.50 -27.98
C PRO A 106 10.68 -2.26 -26.76
N MET A 107 11.03 -1.57 -25.66
CA MET A 107 11.47 -2.20 -24.41
C MET A 107 10.29 -2.59 -23.50
N GLY A 108 9.05 -2.22 -23.87
CA GLY A 108 7.83 -2.51 -23.14
C GLY A 108 7.47 -1.46 -22.09
N VAL A 109 6.64 -1.88 -21.15
CA VAL A 109 6.12 -1.04 -20.07
C VAL A 109 6.51 -1.67 -18.73
N VAL A 110 7.13 -0.90 -17.84
CA VAL A 110 7.44 -1.33 -16.47
C VAL A 110 6.60 -0.57 -15.46
N ASN A 111 6.24 -1.23 -14.36
CA ASN A 111 5.45 -0.65 -13.27
C ASN A 111 6.21 -0.74 -11.95
N PHE A 112 6.15 0.35 -11.18
CA PHE A 112 6.63 0.42 -9.80
C PHE A 112 5.48 0.02 -8.86
N HIS A 113 5.58 -1.19 -8.31
CA HIS A 113 4.57 -1.77 -7.44
C HIS A 113 5.09 -1.89 -6.00
N THR A 114 4.40 -1.26 -5.04
CA THR A 114 4.86 -1.14 -3.66
C THR A 114 4.57 -2.41 -2.85
N SER A 115 5.10 -3.54 -3.30
CA SER A 115 5.12 -4.83 -2.59
C SER A 115 6.20 -5.74 -3.14
N LEU A 116 6.43 -6.85 -2.46
CA LEU A 116 7.35 -7.91 -2.91
C LEU A 116 6.60 -8.94 -3.77
N LEU A 117 6.25 -8.58 -5.02
CA LEU A 117 5.61 -9.50 -5.95
C LEU A 117 6.31 -10.88 -5.99
N PRO A 118 5.55 -11.98 -6.13
CA PRO A 118 4.14 -12.10 -6.50
C PRO A 118 3.14 -11.96 -5.33
N ARG A 119 3.63 -11.64 -4.13
CA ARG A 119 2.77 -11.37 -2.99
C ARG A 119 2.22 -9.95 -3.07
N HIS A 120 0.94 -9.78 -2.69
CA HIS A 120 0.23 -8.50 -2.70
C HIS A 120 0.08 -7.86 -4.09
N CYS A 121 -0.21 -8.66 -5.12
CA CYS A 121 -0.71 -8.13 -6.38
C CYS A 121 -2.01 -7.36 -6.19
N GLY A 122 -2.25 -6.35 -7.01
CA GLY A 122 -3.49 -5.57 -7.00
C GLY A 122 -3.41 -4.30 -6.17
N ARG A 123 -4.45 -4.03 -5.36
CA ARG A 123 -4.66 -2.71 -4.77
C ARG A 123 -4.17 -2.61 -3.33
N HIS A 124 -3.69 -1.41 -2.96
CA HIS A 124 -3.30 -1.07 -1.58
C HIS A 124 -2.30 -2.06 -0.95
N PRO A 125 -1.21 -2.41 -1.63
CA PRO A 125 -0.30 -3.46 -1.17
C PRO A 125 0.28 -3.19 0.22
N GLY A 126 0.67 -1.96 0.55
CA GLY A 126 1.19 -1.62 1.88
C GLY A 126 0.15 -1.79 3.01
N PHE A 127 -1.12 -1.52 2.72
CA PHE A 127 -2.21 -1.84 3.65
C PHE A 127 -2.22 -3.34 3.96
N TRP A 128 -2.23 -4.18 2.93
CA TRP A 128 -2.33 -5.62 3.10
C TRP A 128 -1.06 -6.23 3.69
N THR A 129 0.11 -5.67 3.41
CA THR A 129 1.37 -6.04 4.05
C THR A 129 1.27 -5.97 5.59
N ILE A 130 0.83 -4.81 6.12
CA ILE A 130 0.64 -4.64 7.56
C ILE A 130 -0.52 -5.49 8.07
N TRP A 131 -1.61 -5.56 7.30
CA TRP A 131 -2.81 -6.32 7.63
C TRP A 131 -2.55 -7.81 7.85
N TYR A 132 -1.69 -8.40 7.04
CA TYR A 132 -1.30 -9.82 7.17
C TYR A 132 -0.14 -10.03 8.14
N GLY A 133 0.51 -8.97 8.61
CA GLY A 133 1.62 -9.03 9.55
C GLY A 133 2.90 -9.55 8.89
N ASP A 134 3.15 -9.16 7.66
CA ASP A 134 4.38 -9.48 6.97
C ASP A 134 5.57 -8.79 7.65
N GLU A 135 6.70 -9.47 7.71
CA GLU A 135 7.91 -8.93 8.34
C GLU A 135 8.72 -8.02 7.41
N GLN A 136 8.46 -8.11 6.10
CA GLN A 136 9.16 -7.35 5.06
C GLN A 136 8.19 -6.85 4.00
N SER A 137 8.53 -5.71 3.42
CA SER A 137 7.92 -5.14 2.23
C SER A 137 8.99 -4.53 1.33
N GLY A 138 8.59 -3.79 0.31
CA GLY A 138 9.53 -3.12 -0.59
C GLY A 138 8.87 -2.62 -1.86
N MET A 139 9.70 -2.24 -2.81
CA MET A 139 9.32 -1.90 -4.17
C MET A 139 9.67 -3.04 -5.11
N CYS A 140 8.76 -3.39 -6.00
CA CYS A 140 9.02 -4.26 -7.13
C CYS A 140 8.85 -3.49 -8.44
N VAL A 141 9.88 -3.46 -9.26
CA VAL A 141 9.78 -3.00 -10.64
C VAL A 141 9.58 -4.22 -11.52
N HIS A 142 8.45 -4.29 -12.20
CA HIS A 142 8.11 -5.42 -13.06
C HIS A 142 7.62 -4.96 -14.44
N PHE A 143 7.80 -5.78 -15.45
CA PHE A 143 7.18 -5.56 -16.74
C PHE A 143 5.68 -5.78 -16.63
N MET A 144 4.91 -4.95 -17.32
CA MET A 144 3.46 -5.14 -17.39
C MET A 144 3.12 -6.12 -18.50
N ASP A 145 2.19 -7.02 -18.21
CA ASP A 145 1.57 -7.95 -19.16
C ASP A 145 0.04 -7.79 -19.11
N SER A 146 -0.69 -8.67 -19.76
CA SER A 146 -2.16 -8.68 -19.75
C SER A 146 -2.78 -9.12 -18.42
N GLY A 147 -1.98 -9.63 -17.49
CA GLY A 147 -2.40 -9.98 -16.13
C GLY A 147 -2.33 -8.81 -15.17
N LEU A 148 -2.74 -9.03 -13.93
CA LEU A 148 -2.65 -8.03 -12.87
C LEU A 148 -1.36 -8.28 -12.07
N ASP A 149 -0.37 -7.42 -12.27
CA ASP A 149 0.95 -7.46 -11.64
C ASP A 149 1.69 -8.81 -11.77
N THR A 150 1.45 -9.53 -12.89
CA THR A 150 1.95 -10.90 -13.13
C THR A 150 3.19 -10.98 -14.01
N GLY A 151 3.61 -9.86 -14.60
CA GLY A 151 4.73 -9.82 -15.52
C GLY A 151 6.08 -10.01 -14.85
N GLU A 152 7.11 -10.19 -15.66
CA GLU A 152 8.47 -10.51 -15.21
C GLU A 152 9.07 -9.38 -14.36
N ILE A 153 9.73 -9.77 -13.27
CA ILE A 153 10.37 -8.83 -12.34
C ILE A 153 11.72 -8.38 -12.89
N ALA A 154 11.93 -7.07 -12.89
CA ALA A 154 13.21 -6.46 -13.16
C ALA A 154 14.03 -6.29 -11.86
N TYR A 155 13.45 -5.63 -10.84
CA TYR A 155 14.16 -5.33 -9.59
C TYR A 155 13.24 -5.45 -8.38
N LYS A 156 13.87 -5.63 -7.20
CA LYS A 156 13.20 -5.51 -5.90
C LYS A 156 14.09 -4.74 -4.92
N SER A 157 13.49 -3.82 -4.16
CA SER A 157 14.05 -3.32 -2.89
C SER A 157 13.37 -4.02 -1.72
N TYR A 158 14.01 -4.00 -0.57
CA TYR A 158 13.49 -4.63 0.65
C TYR A 158 13.60 -3.66 1.81
N VAL A 159 12.54 -3.55 2.59
CA VAL A 159 12.52 -2.84 3.87
C VAL A 159 11.83 -3.70 4.93
N PRO A 160 12.25 -3.60 6.22
CA PRO A 160 11.49 -4.24 7.29
C PRO A 160 10.13 -3.57 7.48
N VAL A 161 9.15 -4.34 7.90
CA VAL A 161 7.91 -3.83 8.49
C VAL A 161 8.11 -3.77 9.99
N GLU A 162 8.02 -2.58 10.58
CA GLU A 162 8.29 -2.36 11.98
C GLU A 162 7.00 -2.38 12.82
N ASN A 163 7.11 -2.76 14.09
CA ASN A 163 5.98 -2.67 15.00
C ASN A 163 5.55 -1.20 15.15
N GLY A 164 4.27 -0.95 14.94
CA GLY A 164 3.74 0.41 14.97
C GLY A 164 3.70 1.11 13.62
N ASP A 165 4.13 0.46 12.53
CA ASP A 165 3.98 1.04 11.20
C ASP A 165 2.51 1.31 10.85
N THR A 166 2.30 2.49 10.32
CA THR A 166 1.13 2.82 9.50
C THR A 166 1.45 2.61 8.02
N VAL A 167 0.44 2.69 7.16
CA VAL A 167 0.67 2.64 5.70
C VAL A 167 1.61 3.77 5.27
N ASP A 168 1.44 4.96 5.85
CA ASP A 168 2.26 6.13 5.50
C ASP A 168 3.73 5.95 5.90
N THR A 169 4.02 5.46 7.12
CA THR A 169 5.40 5.24 7.56
C THR A 169 6.10 4.14 6.77
N LEU A 170 5.37 3.08 6.43
CA LEU A 170 5.91 1.99 5.60
C LEU A 170 6.22 2.49 4.18
N TYR A 171 5.28 3.21 3.56
CA TYR A 171 5.49 3.75 2.21
C TYR A 171 6.61 4.78 2.16
N ASP A 172 6.69 5.69 3.14
CA ASP A 172 7.78 6.66 3.24
C ASP A 172 9.15 5.95 3.32
N ARG A 173 9.24 4.87 4.09
CA ARG A 173 10.46 4.05 4.19
C ARG A 173 10.80 3.36 2.87
N ILE A 174 9.82 2.80 2.15
CA ILE A 174 10.04 2.15 0.86
C ILE A 174 10.53 3.19 -0.15
N TRP A 175 9.77 4.25 -0.37
CA TRP A 175 10.03 5.21 -1.45
C TRP A 175 11.36 5.96 -1.27
N LYS A 176 11.76 6.28 -0.03
CA LYS A 176 13.06 6.89 0.25
C LYS A 176 14.25 5.98 -0.07
N ASN A 177 14.02 4.67 -0.15
CA ASN A 177 15.05 3.69 -0.49
C ASN A 177 15.08 3.28 -1.97
N ASP A 178 14.24 3.86 -2.82
CA ASP A 178 14.08 3.40 -4.21
C ASP A 178 15.00 4.10 -5.22
N GLU A 179 15.71 5.17 -4.84
CA GLU A 179 16.64 5.85 -5.76
C GLU A 179 17.70 4.91 -6.39
N PRO A 180 18.32 3.97 -5.65
CA PRO A 180 19.27 3.02 -6.24
C PRO A 180 18.66 2.13 -7.32
N ILE A 181 17.40 1.68 -7.15
CA ILE A 181 16.70 0.90 -8.18
C ILE A 181 16.46 1.74 -9.43
N ILE A 182 16.05 3.00 -9.28
CA ILE A 182 15.83 3.90 -10.42
C ILE A 182 17.13 4.12 -11.17
N LYS A 183 18.23 4.35 -10.45
CA LYS A 183 19.54 4.51 -11.08
C LYS A 183 19.93 3.26 -11.87
N GLN A 184 19.77 2.07 -11.28
CA GLN A 184 20.07 0.81 -11.96
C GLN A 184 19.17 0.60 -13.19
N LEU A 185 17.86 0.82 -13.04
CA LEU A 185 16.92 0.75 -14.17
C LEU A 185 17.35 1.65 -15.32
N LEU A 186 17.75 2.89 -15.03
CA LEU A 186 18.19 3.84 -16.04
C LEU A 186 19.49 3.42 -16.72
N ASP A 187 20.43 2.82 -15.99
CA ASP A 187 21.68 2.29 -16.54
C ASP A 187 21.40 1.10 -17.47
N ASP A 188 20.51 0.21 -17.08
CA ASP A 188 20.15 -0.99 -17.84
C ASP A 188 19.24 -0.65 -19.05
N ILE A 189 18.41 0.39 -18.96
CA ILE A 189 17.67 0.93 -20.11
C ILE A 189 18.65 1.41 -21.19
N GLU A 190 19.70 2.15 -20.83
CA GLU A 190 20.69 2.66 -21.79
C GLU A 190 21.46 1.52 -22.50
N SER A 191 21.69 0.42 -21.80
CA SER A 191 22.43 -0.76 -22.33
C SER A 191 21.54 -1.86 -22.90
N ASP A 192 20.22 -1.65 -22.99
CA ASP A 192 19.24 -2.63 -23.44
C ASP A 192 19.29 -3.97 -22.63
N SER A 193 19.60 -3.89 -21.33
CA SER A 193 19.88 -5.03 -20.46
C SER A 193 18.98 -5.13 -19.23
N VAL A 194 17.80 -4.48 -19.23
CA VAL A 194 16.83 -4.59 -18.13
C VAL A 194 16.48 -6.05 -17.87
N PRO A 195 16.77 -6.58 -16.69
CA PRO A 195 16.57 -8.01 -16.43
C PRO A 195 15.08 -8.39 -16.42
N ARG A 196 14.79 -9.67 -16.72
CA ARG A 196 13.46 -10.23 -16.75
C ARG A 196 13.46 -11.58 -16.05
N THR A 197 12.88 -11.64 -14.85
CA THR A 197 12.78 -12.85 -14.05
C THR A 197 11.30 -13.23 -13.90
N PRO A 198 10.88 -14.41 -14.37
CA PRO A 198 9.50 -14.88 -14.19
C PRO A 198 9.10 -14.92 -12.71
N GLN A 199 7.86 -14.56 -12.42
CA GLN A 199 7.31 -14.67 -11.07
C GLN A 199 6.95 -16.13 -10.74
N ASP A 200 7.17 -16.56 -9.50
CA ASP A 200 6.67 -17.85 -9.00
C ASP A 200 5.18 -17.74 -8.70
N LYS A 201 4.36 -18.31 -9.59
CA LYS A 201 2.90 -18.25 -9.48
C LYS A 201 2.35 -18.96 -8.24
N SER A 202 3.11 -19.83 -7.58
CA SER A 202 2.68 -20.50 -6.35
C SER A 202 2.59 -19.54 -5.14
N GLU A 203 3.35 -18.41 -5.20
CA GLU A 203 3.38 -17.38 -4.17
C GLU A 203 2.40 -16.22 -4.45
N TYR A 204 1.63 -16.29 -5.55
CA TYR A 204 0.71 -15.21 -5.94
C TYR A 204 -0.40 -15.02 -4.93
N THR A 205 -0.56 -13.78 -4.46
CA THR A 205 -1.71 -13.34 -3.67
C THR A 205 -2.32 -12.10 -4.28
N TYR A 206 -3.66 -12.05 -4.31
CA TYR A 206 -4.41 -10.92 -4.84
C TYR A 206 -5.03 -10.10 -3.73
N ASN A 207 -4.92 -8.78 -3.83
CA ASN A 207 -5.48 -7.82 -2.90
C ASN A 207 -6.55 -6.95 -3.57
N TYR A 208 -7.65 -6.79 -2.88
CA TYR A 208 -8.78 -5.94 -3.27
C TYR A 208 -8.78 -4.61 -2.50
N VAL A 209 -9.72 -3.73 -2.79
CA VAL A 209 -9.96 -2.54 -1.98
C VAL A 209 -10.59 -2.98 -0.67
N PRO A 210 -9.99 -2.64 0.51
CA PRO A 210 -10.53 -3.07 1.80
C PRO A 210 -12.00 -2.69 1.99
N HIS A 211 -12.82 -3.63 2.43
CA HIS A 211 -14.21 -3.43 2.79
C HIS A 211 -14.36 -3.09 4.26
N GLU A 212 -15.49 -2.51 4.64
CA GLU A 212 -15.75 -2.16 6.04
C GLU A 212 -15.73 -3.38 6.98
N SER A 213 -16.23 -4.52 6.51
CA SER A 213 -16.20 -5.79 7.25
C SER A 213 -14.80 -6.31 7.56
N ASP A 214 -13.79 -5.91 6.81
CA ASP A 214 -12.41 -6.33 7.07
C ASP A 214 -11.89 -5.73 8.38
N PHE A 215 -12.46 -4.62 8.84
CA PHE A 215 -12.01 -3.91 10.05
C PHE A 215 -12.62 -4.46 11.36
N GLU A 216 -13.48 -5.46 11.31
CA GLU A 216 -13.97 -6.13 12.52
C GLU A 216 -12.84 -6.94 13.17
N PHE A 217 -12.67 -6.79 14.49
CA PHE A 217 -11.72 -7.59 15.23
C PHE A 217 -12.19 -9.04 15.36
N ASP A 218 -11.47 -9.93 14.70
CA ASP A 218 -11.62 -11.38 14.88
C ASP A 218 -10.60 -11.90 15.89
N PHE A 219 -11.00 -12.12 17.11
CA PHE A 219 -10.12 -12.57 18.19
C PHE A 219 -9.57 -14.01 18.03
N ARG A 220 -9.89 -14.69 16.93
CA ARG A 220 -9.21 -15.92 16.49
C ARG A 220 -7.85 -15.63 15.86
N GLN A 221 -7.55 -14.38 15.58
CA GLN A 221 -6.26 -13.91 15.08
C GLN A 221 -5.30 -13.62 16.23
N ARG A 222 -4.00 -13.51 15.93
CA ARG A 222 -2.98 -13.15 16.92
C ARG A 222 -3.20 -11.73 17.44
N ALA A 223 -2.96 -11.47 18.73
CA ALA A 223 -3.15 -10.15 19.33
C ALA A 223 -2.34 -9.06 18.62
N GLN A 224 -1.05 -9.30 18.34
CA GLN A 224 -0.22 -8.33 17.64
C GLN A 224 -0.73 -8.02 16.23
N LEU A 225 -1.30 -9.01 15.53
CA LEU A 225 -1.90 -8.78 14.23
C LEU A 225 -3.13 -7.85 14.31
N LEU A 226 -3.96 -7.99 15.35
CA LEU A 226 -5.09 -7.09 15.58
C LEU A 226 -4.63 -5.66 15.90
N VAL A 227 -3.55 -5.52 16.68
CA VAL A 227 -2.92 -4.22 16.92
C VAL A 227 -2.41 -3.61 15.62
N ASN A 228 -1.67 -4.37 14.80
CA ASN A 228 -1.19 -3.89 13.50
C ASN A 228 -2.36 -3.47 12.59
N ARG A 229 -3.44 -4.25 12.53
CA ARG A 229 -4.64 -3.92 11.77
C ARG A 229 -5.30 -2.62 12.23
N HIS A 230 -5.33 -2.37 13.54
CA HIS A 230 -5.80 -1.09 14.07
C HIS A 230 -4.92 0.08 13.59
N LEU A 231 -3.59 -0.10 13.57
CA LEU A 231 -2.64 0.93 13.15
C LEU A 231 -2.68 1.24 11.65
N VAL A 232 -3.05 0.26 10.81
CA VAL A 232 -3.21 0.47 9.37
C VAL A 232 -4.19 1.60 9.05
N LYS A 233 -5.29 1.68 9.79
CA LYS A 233 -6.29 2.74 9.65
C LYS A 233 -6.92 3.02 11.01
N PRO A 234 -6.30 3.90 11.82
CA PRO A 234 -6.78 4.23 13.15
C PRO A 234 -8.27 4.62 13.17
N ASN A 235 -8.99 4.17 14.20
CA ASN A 235 -10.44 4.41 14.42
C ASN A 235 -11.38 3.77 13.36
N LYS A 236 -10.87 2.91 12.48
CA LYS A 236 -11.69 2.12 11.56
C LYS A 236 -11.93 0.70 12.05
N SER A 237 -10.93 0.10 12.73
CA SER A 237 -11.13 -1.20 13.38
C SER A 237 -12.18 -1.10 14.47
N TYR A 238 -13.04 -2.09 14.58
CA TYR A 238 -14.13 -2.07 15.56
C TYR A 238 -14.33 -3.43 16.21
N ILE A 239 -14.97 -3.40 17.38
CA ILE A 239 -15.53 -4.59 18.05
C ILE A 239 -17.05 -4.48 18.08
N VAL A 240 -17.71 -5.63 18.21
CA VAL A 240 -19.17 -5.69 18.33
C VAL A 240 -19.53 -6.09 19.77
N LEU A 241 -20.30 -5.24 20.46
CA LEU A 241 -20.85 -5.51 21.78
C LEU A 241 -22.38 -5.46 21.71
N ASN A 242 -23.05 -6.53 22.07
CA ASN A 242 -24.52 -6.63 22.05
C ASN A 242 -25.14 -6.15 20.72
N GLY A 243 -24.50 -6.49 19.57
CA GLY A 243 -24.97 -6.11 18.24
C GLY A 243 -24.63 -4.67 17.80
N THR A 244 -24.01 -3.88 18.67
CA THR A 244 -23.57 -2.51 18.36
C THR A 244 -22.09 -2.49 18.05
N GLN A 245 -21.71 -1.81 16.96
CA GLN A 245 -20.32 -1.60 16.57
C GLN A 245 -19.69 -0.44 17.35
N TYR A 246 -18.51 -0.68 17.91
CA TYR A 246 -17.71 0.31 18.61
C TYR A 246 -16.34 0.40 17.99
N PRO A 247 -15.99 1.52 17.32
CA PRO A 247 -14.64 1.71 16.81
C PRO A 247 -13.61 1.69 17.95
N VAL A 248 -12.49 1.02 17.70
CA VAL A 248 -11.38 0.93 18.65
C VAL A 248 -10.53 2.19 18.52
N ALA A 249 -10.31 2.89 19.62
CA ALA A 249 -9.41 4.03 19.70
C ALA A 249 -8.00 3.63 20.13
N ALA A 250 -7.89 2.66 21.04
CA ALA A 250 -6.61 2.14 21.50
C ALA A 250 -6.71 0.66 21.91
N CYS A 251 -5.70 -0.11 21.54
CA CYS A 251 -5.56 -1.52 21.95
C CYS A 251 -4.08 -1.93 22.04
N THR A 252 -3.79 -2.92 22.86
CA THR A 252 -2.43 -3.39 23.14
C THR A 252 -2.41 -4.92 23.24
N ALA A 253 -1.40 -5.57 22.67
CA ALA A 253 -1.13 -6.98 22.94
C ALA A 253 -0.44 -7.09 24.29
N ILE A 254 -0.96 -7.94 25.18
CA ILE A 254 -0.41 -8.17 26.51
C ILE A 254 -0.10 -9.66 26.73
N ASP A 255 0.83 -9.94 27.64
CA ASP A 255 1.12 -11.31 28.03
C ASP A 255 -0.06 -11.95 28.78
N GLU A 256 -0.08 -13.28 28.79
CA GLU A 256 -1.14 -14.05 29.43
C GLU A 256 -1.27 -13.69 30.91
N PRO A 257 -2.47 -13.30 31.38
CA PRO A 257 -2.72 -13.20 32.81
C PRO A 257 -2.48 -14.56 33.49
N THR A 258 -1.65 -14.58 34.52
CA THR A 258 -1.21 -15.79 35.23
C THR A 258 -2.36 -16.52 35.96
N THR A 259 -3.25 -17.16 35.21
CA THR A 259 -4.29 -18.02 35.80
C THR A 259 -4.61 -19.20 34.87
N SER A 260 -4.47 -20.41 35.39
CA SER A 260 -4.83 -21.66 34.72
C SER A 260 -6.37 -21.86 34.65
N ARG A 261 -7.04 -21.24 33.70
CA ARG A 261 -8.48 -21.41 33.45
C ARG A 261 -8.73 -21.65 31.97
N ASN A 262 -9.80 -22.37 31.64
CA ASN A 262 -10.29 -22.56 30.29
C ASN A 262 -11.01 -21.29 29.83
N PHE A 263 -10.30 -20.39 29.19
CA PHE A 263 -10.83 -19.18 28.56
C PHE A 263 -11.44 -19.49 27.18
N LYS A 264 -12.42 -18.69 26.78
CA LYS A 264 -13.05 -18.82 25.46
C LYS A 264 -12.63 -17.66 24.55
N LEU A 265 -12.32 -17.96 23.30
CA LEU A 265 -12.15 -16.96 22.25
C LEU A 265 -13.44 -16.12 22.09
N ASN A 266 -13.31 -14.92 21.61
CA ASN A 266 -14.41 -13.96 21.39
C ASN A 266 -15.23 -13.66 22.64
N THR A 267 -14.69 -13.91 23.84
CA THR A 267 -15.36 -13.63 25.10
C THR A 267 -14.59 -12.52 25.81
N PRO A 268 -15.28 -11.45 26.21
CA PRO A 268 -14.67 -10.37 26.98
C PRO A 268 -14.42 -10.80 28.43
N TYR A 269 -13.30 -10.36 28.97
CA TYR A 269 -12.93 -10.56 30.39
C TYR A 269 -12.48 -9.24 31.00
N ASN A 270 -12.61 -9.13 32.32
CA ASN A 270 -12.03 -8.06 33.10
C ASN A 270 -10.67 -8.47 33.64
N HIS A 271 -9.62 -7.77 33.24
CA HIS A 271 -8.29 -7.89 33.86
C HIS A 271 -7.88 -6.56 34.48
N LYS A 272 -7.92 -6.48 35.82
CA LYS A 272 -7.54 -5.26 36.57
C LYS A 272 -8.28 -3.98 36.11
N GLY A 273 -9.54 -4.11 35.74
CA GLY A 273 -10.35 -2.99 35.26
C GLY A 273 -10.25 -2.71 33.75
N ASN A 274 -9.52 -3.52 33.01
CA ASN A 274 -9.40 -3.41 31.56
C ASN A 274 -10.21 -4.49 30.84
N LEU A 275 -10.70 -4.15 29.65
CA LEU A 275 -11.36 -5.09 28.75
C LEU A 275 -10.30 -5.89 27.99
N VAL A 276 -10.30 -7.21 28.18
CA VAL A 276 -9.33 -8.08 27.50
C VAL A 276 -10.02 -9.25 26.79
N TYR A 277 -9.45 -9.70 25.71
CA TYR A 277 -9.87 -10.85 24.93
C TYR A 277 -8.73 -11.84 24.77
N MET A 278 -9.01 -13.13 24.98
CA MET A 278 -8.04 -14.19 24.64
C MET A 278 -7.88 -14.31 23.13
N THR A 279 -6.65 -14.42 22.69
CA THR A 279 -6.26 -14.74 21.32
C THR A 279 -5.37 -16.00 21.30
N PRO A 280 -5.03 -16.60 20.17
CA PRO A 280 -4.29 -17.87 20.12
C PRO A 280 -2.90 -17.86 20.76
N ASN A 281 -2.26 -16.69 20.90
CA ASN A 281 -0.87 -16.60 21.36
C ASN A 281 -0.63 -15.62 22.51
N GLN A 282 -1.53 -14.67 22.68
CA GLN A 282 -1.42 -13.60 23.68
C GLN A 282 -2.84 -13.12 24.02
N TRP A 283 -2.95 -12.10 24.86
CA TRP A 283 -4.20 -11.42 25.09
C TRP A 283 -4.21 -10.07 24.40
N LEU A 284 -5.36 -9.69 23.87
CA LEU A 284 -5.59 -8.33 23.38
C LEU A 284 -6.32 -7.54 24.47
N GLN A 285 -5.71 -6.46 24.93
CA GLN A 285 -6.36 -5.46 25.75
C GLN A 285 -6.93 -4.39 24.83
N VAL A 286 -8.21 -4.10 24.97
CA VAL A 286 -8.88 -2.97 24.31
C VAL A 286 -8.99 -1.88 25.37
N ASP A 287 -8.23 -0.82 25.19
CA ASP A 287 -8.09 0.27 26.17
C ASP A 287 -9.23 1.26 26.03
N GLU A 288 -9.50 1.69 24.80
CA GLU A 288 -10.48 2.72 24.50
C GLU A 288 -11.34 2.38 23.27
N LEU A 289 -12.61 2.76 23.33
CA LEU A 289 -13.58 2.72 22.24
C LEU A 289 -14.08 4.14 21.94
N ILE A 290 -14.48 4.40 20.71
CA ILE A 290 -15.09 5.68 20.33
C ILE A 290 -16.58 5.65 20.64
N VAL A 291 -17.04 6.63 21.43
CA VAL A 291 -18.47 6.87 21.72
C VAL A 291 -18.75 8.36 21.53
N ASN A 292 -19.74 8.70 20.70
CA ASN A 292 -20.04 10.08 20.34
C ASN A 292 -18.81 10.88 19.90
N ASP A 293 -18.00 10.27 19.02
CA ASP A 293 -16.74 10.82 18.48
C ASP A 293 -15.65 11.13 19.53
N GLN A 294 -15.76 10.53 20.73
CA GLN A 294 -14.77 10.68 21.80
C GLN A 294 -14.24 9.32 22.28
N PRO A 295 -12.93 9.21 22.56
CA PRO A 295 -12.36 8.03 23.22
C PRO A 295 -12.96 7.86 24.63
N SER A 296 -13.30 6.64 24.97
CA SER A 296 -13.91 6.27 26.26
C SER A 296 -13.40 4.91 26.71
N ALA A 297 -13.24 4.72 28.03
CA ALA A 297 -12.73 3.47 28.59
C ALA A 297 -13.54 2.25 28.11
N ALA A 298 -12.90 1.33 27.43
CA ALA A 298 -13.55 0.19 26.78
C ALA A 298 -14.27 -0.73 27.77
N PHE A 299 -13.69 -0.97 28.95
CA PHE A 299 -14.30 -1.80 29.98
C PHE A 299 -15.63 -1.24 30.50
N ALA A 300 -15.71 0.06 30.74
CA ALA A 300 -16.95 0.70 31.20
C ALA A 300 -18.07 0.58 30.17
N ILE A 301 -17.75 0.71 28.87
CA ILE A 301 -18.69 0.52 27.77
C ILE A 301 -19.15 -0.93 27.71
N ALA A 302 -18.21 -1.88 27.72
CA ALA A 302 -18.51 -3.31 27.66
C ALA A 302 -19.40 -3.77 28.86
N GLN A 303 -19.10 -3.26 30.05
CA GLN A 303 -19.91 -3.55 31.24
C GLN A 303 -21.37 -3.02 31.13
N LYS A 304 -21.52 -1.83 30.55
CA LYS A 304 -22.83 -1.26 30.27
C LYS A 304 -23.63 -2.08 29.25
N GLU A 305 -22.98 -2.53 28.18
CA GLU A 305 -23.63 -3.25 27.08
C GLU A 305 -23.89 -4.73 27.37
N LEU A 306 -22.99 -5.39 28.09
CA LEU A 306 -23.01 -6.84 28.32
C LEU A 306 -23.42 -7.24 29.74
N GLY A 307 -23.43 -6.31 30.69
CA GLY A 307 -23.66 -6.58 32.10
C GLY A 307 -22.40 -7.08 32.81
N GLU A 308 -22.53 -8.17 33.59
CA GLU A 308 -21.39 -8.71 34.34
C GLU A 308 -20.37 -9.39 33.42
N ILE A 309 -19.12 -8.93 33.52
CA ILE A 309 -17.97 -9.47 32.77
C ILE A 309 -17.09 -10.24 33.76
N ALA A 310 -16.76 -11.49 33.43
CA ALA A 310 -15.93 -12.34 34.27
C ALA A 310 -14.55 -11.74 34.51
N THR A 311 -14.12 -11.69 35.78
CA THR A 311 -12.77 -11.20 36.16
C THR A 311 -11.77 -12.34 36.12
N ILE A 312 -10.59 -12.03 35.60
CA ILE A 312 -9.43 -12.93 35.46
C ILE A 312 -8.18 -12.38 36.13
#